data_9a52a3041844111479a3210eec4afd0c
#
_entry.id   9a52a3041844111479a3210eec4afd0c
#
_cell.length_a   1.000
_cell.length_b   1.000
_cell.length_c   1.000
_cell.angle_alpha   90.00
_cell.angle_beta   90.00
_cell.angle_gamma   90.00
#
_symmetry.space_group_name_H-M   'P 1'
#
loop_
_entity.id
_entity.type
_entity.pdbx_description
1 polymer ?
#
loop_
_entity_poly.entity_id
_entity_poly.type
_entity_poly.pdbx_seq_one_letter_code
_entity_poly.pdbx_strand_id
1 'polypeptide(L)' 'MNKLYYERADYTVVVKNRAPPPKAWRWEIYRARNVNPIKQSSVYFDTTAAARRAGKEALKELLNKLFA' A
#
# COMPACT_ATOMS: atom_id res chain seq x y z
N MET A 1 8.84 14.07 20.95
CA MET A 1 8.89 13.79 19.89
C MET A 1 7.74 13.21 19.33
N ASN A 2 7.43 13.39 18.40
CA ASN A 2 6.31 12.98 17.92
C ASN A 2 6.51 11.95 16.94
N LYS A 3 6.50 10.76 17.35
CA LYS A 3 6.73 9.67 16.44
C LYS A 3 5.65 9.53 15.39
N LEU A 4 4.49 10.14 15.63
CA LEU A 4 3.41 9.98 14.68
C LEU A 4 3.71 10.50 13.32
N TYR A 5 4.42 11.63 13.20
CA TYR A 5 4.62 12.07 11.92
C TYR A 5 5.64 11.32 11.17
N TYR A 6 6.67 10.87 11.79
CA TYR A 6 7.63 10.16 11.02
C TYR A 6 7.09 8.79 10.65
N GLU A 7 6.21 8.25 11.46
CA GLU A 7 5.63 6.96 11.12
C GLU A 7 4.76 7.03 9.88
N ARG A 8 4.02 8.11 9.74
CA ARG A 8 3.22 8.27 8.53
C ARG A 8 4.11 8.43 7.31
N ALA A 9 5.20 9.14 7.46
CA ALA A 9 6.12 9.32 6.34
C ALA A 9 6.85 8.04 5.98
N ASP A 10 6.89 7.08 6.90
CA ASP A 10 7.56 5.82 6.64
C ASP A 10 6.77 4.88 5.76
N TYR A 11 5.50 5.14 5.52
CA TYR A 11 4.67 4.20 4.77
C TYR A 11 4.45 4.68 3.35
N THR A 12 4.58 3.77 2.41
CA THR A 12 4.45 4.09 0.99
C THR A 12 3.60 3.04 0.29
N VAL A 13 2.71 3.50 -0.58
CA VAL A 13 1.93 2.61 -1.42
C VAL A 13 2.57 2.56 -2.79
N VAL A 14 2.83 1.38 -3.30
CA VAL A 14 3.30 1.20 -4.66
C VAL A 14 2.38 0.23 -5.39
N VAL A 15 2.33 0.36 -6.70
CA VAL A 15 1.52 -0.49 -7.55
C VAL A 15 2.46 -1.32 -8.41
N LYS A 16 2.26 -2.62 -8.40
CA LYS A 16 3.15 -3.55 -9.08
C LYS A 16 2.36 -4.41 -10.06
N ASN A 17 3.02 -4.71 -11.17
CA ASN A 17 2.46 -5.62 -12.17
C ASN A 17 2.91 -7.02 -11.76
N ARG A 18 2.00 -7.82 -11.24
CA ARG A 18 2.36 -9.12 -10.69
C ARG A 18 1.56 -10.28 -11.29
N ALA A 19 0.74 -10.02 -12.29
CA ALA A 19 -0.09 -11.05 -12.87
C ALA A 19 -0.28 -10.77 -14.35
N PRO A 20 -0.74 -11.76 -15.12
CA PRO A 20 -1.04 -11.51 -16.54
C PRO A 20 -2.26 -10.61 -16.68
N PRO A 21 -2.34 -9.85 -17.78
CA PRO A 21 -3.53 -9.07 -18.05
C PRO A 21 -4.75 -9.98 -18.17
N PRO A 22 -5.97 -9.45 -17.97
CA PRO A 22 -6.27 -8.02 -17.76
C PRO A 22 -6.08 -7.53 -16.34
N LYS A 23 -6.14 -8.40 -15.36
CA LYS A 23 -6.02 -7.96 -13.97
C LYS A 23 -4.61 -8.20 -13.49
N ALA A 24 -3.73 -7.27 -13.85
CA ALA A 24 -2.30 -7.44 -13.66
C ALA A 24 -1.73 -6.68 -12.47
N TRP A 25 -2.47 -5.75 -11.91
CA TRP A 25 -1.91 -4.79 -10.95
C TRP A 25 -2.40 -5.06 -9.54
N ARG A 26 -1.47 -4.90 -8.59
CA ARG A 26 -1.86 -4.94 -7.19
C ARG A 26 -1.13 -3.83 -6.45
N TRP A 27 -1.67 -3.42 -5.30
CA TRP A 27 -0.99 -2.46 -4.47
C TRP A 27 -0.21 -3.20 -3.39
N GLU A 28 0.87 -2.58 -2.98
CA GLU A 28 1.72 -3.08 -1.89
C GLU A 28 2.08 -1.89 -1.02
N ILE A 29 2.09 -2.09 0.28
CA ILE A 29 2.45 -1.07 1.24
C ILE A 29 3.78 -1.46 1.85
N TYR A 30 4.73 -0.53 1.79
CA TYR A 30 6.05 -0.74 2.35
C TYR A 30 6.27 0.21 3.49
N ARG A 31 6.99 -0.23 4.49
CA ARG A 31 7.49 0.63 5.52
C ARG A 31 8.95 0.94 5.20
N ALA A 32 9.42 2.12 5.60
CA ALA A 32 10.79 2.54 5.32
C ALA A 32 11.77 1.46 5.73
N ARG A 33 12.75 1.23 4.90
CA ARG A 33 13.84 0.28 5.12
C ARG A 33 13.46 -1.17 5.01
N ASN A 34 12.20 -1.49 4.81
CA ASN A 34 11.82 -2.88 4.59
C ASN A 34 11.91 -3.17 3.11
N VAL A 35 12.47 -4.31 2.77
CA VAL A 35 12.55 -4.72 1.37
C VAL A 35 11.30 -5.47 0.95
N ASN A 36 10.54 -5.99 1.91
CA ASN A 36 9.30 -6.70 1.62
C ASN A 36 8.11 -5.88 2.03
N PRO A 37 6.99 -5.99 1.32
CA PRO A 37 5.80 -5.25 1.71
C PRO A 37 5.26 -5.75 3.04
N ILE A 38 4.72 -4.85 3.83
CA ILE A 38 4.09 -5.23 5.08
C ILE A 38 2.63 -5.59 4.85
N LYS A 39 2.06 -5.18 3.72
CA LYS A 39 0.70 -5.51 3.37
C LYS A 39 0.55 -5.41 1.87
N GLN A 40 -0.34 -6.19 1.31
CA GLN A 40 -0.57 -6.16 -0.13
C GLN A 40 -2.00 -6.55 -0.41
N SER A 41 -2.50 -6.19 -1.59
CA SER A 41 -3.87 -6.52 -1.93
C SER A 41 -4.00 -8.02 -2.17
N SER A 42 -5.16 -8.55 -1.80
CA SER A 42 -5.45 -9.95 -2.04
C SER A 42 -6.04 -10.15 -3.43
N VAL A 43 -6.34 -9.08 -4.13
CA VAL A 43 -6.92 -9.14 -5.47
C VAL A 43 -6.10 -8.29 -6.41
N TYR A 44 -6.29 -8.50 -7.70
CA TYR A 44 -5.60 -7.74 -8.73
C TYR A 44 -6.58 -6.83 -9.43
N PHE A 45 -6.07 -5.73 -9.97
CA PHE A 45 -6.88 -4.68 -10.56
C PHE A 45 -6.54 -4.52 -12.03
N ASP A 46 -7.50 -4.02 -12.80
CA ASP A 46 -7.33 -3.85 -14.23
C ASP A 46 -6.37 -2.73 -14.57
N THR A 47 -6.31 -1.70 -13.74
CA THR A 47 -5.51 -0.52 -14.04
C THR A 47 -4.68 -0.13 -12.83
N THR A 48 -3.62 0.63 -13.09
CA THR A 48 -2.79 1.16 -12.02
C THR A 48 -3.58 2.15 -11.17
N ALA A 49 -4.47 2.90 -11.81
CA ALA A 49 -5.27 3.89 -11.07
C ALA A 49 -6.18 3.21 -10.06
N ALA A 50 -6.83 2.12 -10.47
CA ALA A 50 -7.70 1.39 -9.56
C ALA A 50 -6.91 0.78 -8.42
N ALA A 51 -5.76 0.19 -8.72
CA ALA A 51 -4.92 -0.41 -7.70
C ALA A 51 -4.41 0.64 -6.72
N ARG A 52 -4.01 1.81 -7.24
CA ARG A 52 -3.50 2.88 -6.40
C ARG A 52 -4.56 3.42 -5.47
N ARG A 53 -5.78 3.60 -5.98
CA ARG A 53 -6.88 4.08 -5.14
C ARG A 53 -7.16 3.11 -4.01
N ALA A 54 -7.24 1.83 -4.33
CA ALA A 54 -7.48 0.81 -3.32
C ALA A 54 -6.33 0.76 -2.32
N GLY A 55 -5.10 0.93 -2.79
CA GLY A 55 -3.94 0.94 -1.91
C GLY A 55 -3.94 2.11 -0.94
N LYS A 56 -4.35 3.28 -1.41
CA LYS A 56 -4.43 4.44 -0.53
C LYS A 56 -5.48 4.26 0.54
N GLU A 57 -6.61 3.64 0.19
CA GLU A 57 -7.63 3.34 1.18
C GLU A 57 -7.12 2.32 2.20
N ALA A 58 -6.41 1.33 1.73
CA ALA A 58 -5.84 0.33 2.62
C ALA A 58 -4.82 0.94 3.57
N LEU A 59 -4.01 1.86 3.07
CA LEU A 59 -3.03 2.54 3.91
C LEU A 59 -3.73 3.40 4.96
N LYS A 60 -4.78 4.09 4.57
CA LYS A 60 -5.55 4.90 5.50
C LYS A 60 -6.09 4.05 6.64
N GLU A 61 -6.64 2.89 6.32
CA GLU A 61 -7.15 2.00 7.34
C GLU A 61 -6.05 1.47 8.23
N LEU A 62 -4.92 1.13 7.65
CA LEU A 62 -3.79 0.64 8.41
C LEU A 62 -3.31 1.69 9.41
N LEU A 63 -3.16 2.93 8.96
CA LEU A 63 -2.70 4.00 9.83
C LEU A 63 -3.71 4.29 10.93
N ASN A 64 -4.99 4.19 10.63
CA ASN A 64 -6.02 4.38 11.65
C ASN A 64 -5.91 3.32 12.74
N LYS A 65 -5.62 2.10 12.37
CA LYS A 65 -5.46 1.04 13.37
C LYS A 65 -4.22 1.23 14.20
N LEU A 66 -3.15 1.72 13.58
CA LEU A 66 -1.88 1.85 14.29
C LEU A 66 -1.84 3.08 15.20
N PHE A 67 -2.53 4.14 14.79
CA PHE A 67 -2.40 5.40 15.50
C PHE A 67 -3.72 5.97 16.00
N ALA A 68 -4.72 5.15 16.07
CA ALA A 68 -6.03 5.60 16.53
C ALA A 68 -6.06 5.80 18.03
#